data_07f0ee7c9dba56a0d1a5b2f7dd8487a0
#
_entry.id   07f0ee7c9dba56a0d1a5b2f7dd8487a0
#
_cell.length_a   1.000
_cell.length_b   1.000
_cell.length_c   1.000
_cell.angle_alpha   90.00
_cell.angle_beta   90.00
_cell.angle_gamma   90.00
#
_symmetry.space_group_name_H-M   'P 1'
#
loop_
_entity.id
_entity.type
_entity.pdbx_description
1 polymer ?
#
loop_
_entity_poly.entity_id
_entity_poly.type
_entity_poly.pdbx_seq_one_letter_code
_entity_poly.pdbx_strand_id
1 'polypeptide(L)'
;MYLFEQVSAEEAGKFAKEKGIFSQTENWAHFRTLFRPSAFLGKDESGKIVLSCILFRLPIYGTPWSIGYATRGFVCDFTNEQLVTEFTAYLKDFMKRKHVIYAIIDPWCDYKIDFQDPQYDVCALLTRLGYERTEGRIMQPATNYRLHIDASHDIEEERKRIFDGFAVKLQNDIRISAERGVTVEKSTKENLDEFVSIFYRLLLETDAKKGFGHRNLEYYQKFACSLSDYVTIYLYKYNSKVDIAYTEKVLQEVRDQIQRYDDEIADPQTTDKKRERLAPKRKEAVKQLEATEKRLQVSKQLTDDPYISASFYIKMGNKAYNFYGANARALRDLRLTANYWDMIRDSIDGNVTTFNMGGTLKLNTEDIKKDSMYDLYLYKKQYGGEFVQMPGEFFLIRDRKKYEFFHKKLNYFRRMVYHF
;
A
#
# COMPACT_ATOMS: atom_id res chain seq x y z
N MET A 1 15.59 33.94 1.80
CA MET A 1 15.98 33.38 3.14
C MET A 1 14.76 32.75 3.75
N TYR A 2 14.90 31.59 4.40
CA TYR A 2 13.80 30.90 5.04
C TYR A 2 13.90 31.03 6.56
N LEU A 3 12.76 31.16 7.23
CA LEU A 3 12.68 31.15 8.69
C LEU A 3 12.26 29.78 9.17
N PHE A 4 13.08 29.15 10.01
CA PHE A 4 12.77 27.84 10.63
C PHE A 4 12.51 28.01 12.13
N GLU A 5 11.42 27.41 12.58
CA GLU A 5 11.04 27.45 13.99
C GLU A 5 10.62 26.05 14.50
N GLN A 6 10.83 25.82 15.79
CA GLN A 6 10.31 24.63 16.45
C GLN A 6 8.89 24.92 16.94
N VAL A 7 7.96 24.05 16.58
CA VAL A 7 6.52 24.20 16.86
C VAL A 7 5.96 22.93 17.51
N SER A 8 4.67 22.91 17.81
CA SER A 8 3.97 21.69 18.21
C SER A 8 3.84 20.70 17.06
N ALA A 9 3.66 19.39 17.38
CA ALA A 9 3.40 18.39 16.36
C ALA A 9 2.08 18.65 15.62
N GLU A 10 1.10 19.24 16.28
CA GLU A 10 -0.18 19.63 15.69
C GLU A 10 0.01 20.73 14.62
N GLU A 11 0.78 21.76 14.92
CA GLU A 11 1.04 22.86 13.97
C GLU A 11 1.78 22.37 12.72
N ALA A 12 2.87 21.58 12.90
CA ALA A 12 3.60 21.01 11.78
C ALA A 12 2.73 20.01 11.00
N GLY A 13 1.88 19.24 11.70
CA GLY A 13 0.97 18.26 11.13
C GLY A 13 -0.07 18.87 10.18
N LYS A 14 -0.50 20.11 10.38
CA LYS A 14 -1.47 20.78 9.48
C LYS A 14 -0.97 20.82 8.03
N PHE A 15 0.27 21.24 7.81
CA PHE A 15 0.88 21.27 6.48
C PHE A 15 1.04 19.87 5.89
N ALA A 16 1.46 18.90 6.71
CA ALA A 16 1.60 17.51 6.27
C ALA A 16 0.24 16.87 5.89
N LYS A 17 -0.85 17.21 6.61
CA LYS A 17 -2.21 16.77 6.29
C LYS A 17 -2.68 17.32 4.93
N GLU A 18 -2.45 18.60 4.65
CA GLU A 18 -2.75 19.20 3.34
C GLU A 18 -2.00 18.50 2.20
N LYS A 19 -0.75 18.08 2.44
CA LYS A 19 0.07 17.32 1.49
C LYS A 19 -0.24 15.83 1.47
N GLY A 20 -1.15 15.36 2.32
CA GLY A 20 -1.54 13.94 2.41
C GLY A 20 -0.49 13.03 3.01
N ILE A 21 0.42 13.51 3.85
CA ILE A 21 1.51 12.72 4.45
C ILE A 21 1.17 12.40 5.91
N PHE A 22 0.34 11.38 6.13
CA PHE A 22 -0.18 11.03 7.46
C PHE A 22 0.91 10.66 8.48
N SER A 23 2.07 10.16 8.04
CA SER A 23 3.19 9.82 8.93
C SER A 23 4.00 11.02 9.44
N GLN A 24 3.65 12.24 9.01
CA GLN A 24 4.21 13.50 9.48
C GLN A 24 3.16 14.35 10.22
N THR A 25 2.23 13.69 10.94
CA THR A 25 1.14 14.33 11.69
C THR A 25 1.23 14.02 13.19
N GLU A 26 0.51 14.78 13.99
CA GLU A 26 0.35 14.52 15.43
C GLU A 26 -0.34 13.18 15.68
N ASN A 27 -1.24 12.75 14.81
CA ASN A 27 -1.90 11.44 14.89
C ASN A 27 -0.87 10.30 14.85
N TRP A 28 0.12 10.41 13.95
CA TRP A 28 1.22 9.48 13.88
C TRP A 28 2.14 9.57 15.11
N ALA A 29 2.33 10.77 15.67
CA ALA A 29 3.08 10.94 16.90
C ALA A 29 2.41 10.24 18.10
N HIS A 30 1.10 10.33 18.20
CA HIS A 30 0.31 9.62 19.23
C HIS A 30 0.40 8.09 19.07
N PHE A 31 0.43 7.60 17.85
CA PHE A 31 0.67 6.18 17.59
C PHE A 31 2.07 5.74 18.03
N ARG A 32 3.10 6.55 17.79
CA ARG A 32 4.53 6.22 17.98
C ARG A 32 5.05 6.58 19.37
N THR A 33 4.44 6.04 20.43
CA THR A 33 4.70 6.40 21.84
C THR A 33 6.13 6.17 22.35
N LEU A 34 6.93 5.33 21.70
CA LEU A 34 8.35 5.14 22.06
C LEU A 34 9.21 6.37 21.72
N PHE A 35 8.68 7.28 20.93
CA PHE A 35 9.43 8.41 20.40
C PHE A 35 9.05 9.72 21.08
N ARG A 36 10.01 10.63 21.15
CA ARG A 36 9.79 12.03 21.55
C ARG A 36 9.77 12.89 20.28
N PRO A 37 8.60 13.38 19.84
CA PRO A 37 8.53 14.20 18.64
C PRO A 37 9.22 15.54 18.85
N SER A 38 9.87 16.05 17.80
CA SER A 38 10.32 17.42 17.67
C SER A 38 9.86 17.90 16.31
N ALA A 39 9.01 18.93 16.30
CA ALA A 39 8.35 19.38 15.09
C ALA A 39 8.86 20.77 14.67
N PHE A 40 8.91 21.00 13.37
CA PHE A 40 9.46 22.20 12.77
C PHE A 40 8.57 22.68 11.62
N LEU A 41 8.53 24.00 11.45
CA LEU A 41 8.01 24.66 10.26
C LEU A 41 9.11 25.48 9.59
N GLY A 42 9.07 25.56 8.27
CA GLY A 42 9.83 26.48 7.46
C GLY A 42 8.90 27.43 6.73
N LYS A 43 9.16 28.74 6.82
CA LYS A 43 8.40 29.80 6.18
C LYS A 43 9.28 30.55 5.19
N ASP A 44 8.72 30.96 4.07
CA ASP A 44 9.37 31.86 3.12
C ASP A 44 9.28 33.33 3.59
N GLU A 45 9.83 34.25 2.81
CA GLU A 45 9.86 35.69 3.12
C GLU A 45 8.48 36.33 3.22
N SER A 46 7.46 35.73 2.62
CA SER A 46 6.06 36.17 2.74
C SER A 46 5.35 35.61 3.99
N GLY A 47 6.01 34.74 4.76
CA GLY A 47 5.44 34.05 5.90
C GLY A 47 4.66 32.78 5.54
N LYS A 48 4.63 32.38 4.26
CA LYS A 48 3.96 31.15 3.80
C LYS A 48 4.73 29.93 4.26
N ILE A 49 4.03 28.94 4.81
CA ILE A 49 4.61 27.66 5.17
C ILE A 49 4.98 26.88 3.90
N VAL A 50 6.26 26.50 3.77
CA VAL A 50 6.83 25.79 2.63
C VAL A 50 7.49 24.46 3.03
N LEU A 51 7.65 24.25 4.35
CA LEU A 51 8.23 23.02 4.90
C LEU A 51 7.59 22.66 6.22
N SER A 52 7.37 21.37 6.46
CA SER A 52 7.15 20.82 7.81
C SER A 52 7.98 19.58 8.03
N CYS A 53 8.35 19.32 9.28
CA CYS A 53 9.06 18.10 9.67
C CYS A 53 8.71 17.72 11.10
N ILE A 54 8.32 16.47 11.31
CA ILE A 54 8.26 15.86 12.65
C ILE A 54 9.38 14.84 12.73
N LEU A 55 10.42 15.16 13.49
CA LEU A 55 11.53 14.26 13.80
C LEU A 55 11.18 13.47 15.07
N PHE A 56 10.92 12.19 14.91
CA PHE A 56 10.67 11.23 15.99
C PHE A 56 11.99 10.80 16.60
N ARG A 57 12.30 11.30 17.81
CA ARG A 57 13.55 10.97 18.51
C ARG A 57 13.36 9.75 19.40
N LEU A 58 14.05 8.66 19.09
CA LEU A 58 14.14 7.46 19.93
C LEU A 58 15.25 7.66 20.96
N PRO A 59 14.94 7.75 22.27
CA PRO A 59 15.95 7.87 23.30
C PRO A 59 16.80 6.60 23.38
N ILE A 60 18.09 6.78 23.69
CA ILE A 60 18.97 5.66 24.05
C ILE A 60 19.06 5.64 25.57
N TYR A 61 18.38 4.66 26.18
CA TYR A 61 18.26 4.57 27.62
C TYR A 61 19.61 4.58 28.34
N GLY A 62 19.67 5.27 29.48
CA GLY A 62 20.90 5.44 30.28
C GLY A 62 21.91 6.44 29.67
N THR A 63 21.52 7.17 28.61
CA THR A 63 22.39 8.16 27.97
C THR A 63 21.62 9.45 27.65
N PRO A 64 22.32 10.58 27.41
CA PRO A 64 21.66 11.80 26.90
C PRO A 64 21.35 11.74 25.39
N TRP A 65 21.66 10.66 24.71
CA TRP A 65 21.60 10.55 23.27
C TRP A 65 20.26 10.02 22.75
N SER A 66 19.99 10.37 21.49
CA SER A 66 18.83 9.85 20.75
C SER A 66 19.17 9.61 19.28
N ILE A 67 18.29 8.85 18.62
CA ILE A 67 18.29 8.63 17.17
C ILE A 67 17.02 9.27 16.62
N GLY A 68 17.14 10.07 15.55
CA GLY A 68 16.01 10.70 14.89
C GLY A 68 15.48 9.85 13.73
N TYR A 69 14.16 9.93 13.48
CA TYR A 69 13.55 9.42 12.26
C TYR A 69 12.40 10.35 11.81
N ALA A 70 12.50 10.91 10.63
CA ALA A 70 11.41 11.65 10.00
C ALA A 70 10.76 10.75 8.96
N THR A 71 9.78 9.94 9.41
CA THR A 71 9.05 8.97 8.54
C THR A 71 8.37 9.70 7.40
N ARG A 72 8.72 9.37 6.15
CA ARG A 72 8.23 10.03 4.93
C ARG A 72 8.44 11.56 4.92
N GLY A 73 9.36 12.03 5.73
CA GLY A 73 9.68 13.44 5.89
C GLY A 73 11.10 13.74 5.42
N PHE A 74 11.46 14.97 5.48
CA PHE A 74 10.59 16.13 5.77
C PHE A 74 9.68 16.45 4.58
N VAL A 75 8.60 17.22 4.81
CA VAL A 75 7.60 17.53 3.80
C VAL A 75 7.89 18.90 3.21
N CYS A 76 8.36 18.95 1.97
CA CYS A 76 8.63 20.18 1.22
C CYS A 76 8.70 19.86 -0.29
N ASP A 77 8.92 20.88 -1.09
CA ASP A 77 9.37 20.73 -2.47
C ASP A 77 10.89 20.48 -2.49
N PHE A 78 11.30 19.26 -2.79
CA PHE A 78 12.71 18.87 -2.87
C PHE A 78 13.45 19.43 -4.09
N THR A 79 12.76 20.01 -5.06
CA THR A 79 13.41 20.73 -6.19
C THR A 79 13.91 22.09 -5.78
N ASN A 80 13.43 22.63 -4.64
CA ASN A 80 13.91 23.87 -4.06
C ASN A 80 15.20 23.62 -3.25
N GLU A 81 16.33 23.57 -3.94
CA GLU A 81 17.66 23.29 -3.35
C GLU A 81 18.01 24.24 -2.19
N GLN A 82 17.68 25.53 -2.31
CA GLN A 82 17.96 26.48 -1.26
C GLN A 82 17.21 26.12 0.05
N LEU A 83 15.91 25.84 -0.05
CA LEU A 83 15.08 25.43 1.10
C LEU A 83 15.65 24.18 1.77
N VAL A 84 15.97 23.14 0.98
CA VAL A 84 16.50 21.87 1.49
C VAL A 84 17.88 22.08 2.15
N THR A 85 18.72 22.95 1.56
CA THR A 85 20.04 23.28 2.10
C THR A 85 19.95 24.00 3.44
N GLU A 86 19.15 25.07 3.50
CA GLU A 86 18.99 25.87 4.72
C GLU A 86 18.33 25.05 5.84
N PHE A 87 17.32 24.23 5.52
CA PHE A 87 16.72 23.34 6.52
C PHE A 87 17.69 22.26 7.00
N THR A 88 18.52 21.69 6.12
CA THR A 88 19.55 20.71 6.51
C THR A 88 20.55 21.33 7.51
N ALA A 89 20.97 22.57 7.30
CA ALA A 89 21.82 23.28 8.23
C ALA A 89 21.14 23.49 9.59
N TYR A 90 19.88 23.94 9.59
CA TYR A 90 19.07 24.09 10.80
C TYR A 90 18.90 22.76 11.55
N LEU A 91 18.64 21.66 10.83
CA LEU A 91 18.49 20.33 11.41
C LEU A 91 19.81 19.83 12.05
N LYS A 92 20.95 20.06 11.40
CA LYS A 92 22.28 19.73 11.96
C LYS A 92 22.54 20.46 13.29
N ASP A 93 22.20 21.75 13.37
CA ASP A 93 22.32 22.52 14.60
C ASP A 93 21.36 22.03 15.70
N PHE A 94 20.11 21.74 15.35
CA PHE A 94 19.17 21.11 16.28
C PHE A 94 19.69 19.77 16.81
N MET A 95 20.20 18.89 15.92
CA MET A 95 20.78 17.60 16.31
C MET A 95 21.94 17.75 17.28
N LYS A 96 22.77 18.78 17.13
CA LYS A 96 23.86 19.10 18.06
C LYS A 96 23.30 19.48 19.43
N ARG A 97 22.35 20.43 19.49
CA ARG A 97 21.74 20.91 20.75
C ARG A 97 20.98 19.81 21.51
N LYS A 98 20.32 18.88 20.80
CA LYS A 98 19.50 17.80 21.38
C LYS A 98 20.20 16.44 21.45
N HIS A 99 21.50 16.40 21.22
CA HIS A 99 22.31 15.18 21.29
C HIS A 99 21.79 14.04 20.40
N VAL A 100 21.22 14.37 19.21
CA VAL A 100 20.83 13.37 18.22
C VAL A 100 22.07 12.85 17.52
N ILE A 101 22.34 11.54 17.57
CA ILE A 101 23.53 10.91 16.99
C ILE A 101 23.47 10.95 15.46
N TYR A 102 22.34 10.52 14.92
CA TYR A 102 22.00 10.57 13.50
C TYR A 102 20.49 10.69 13.32
N ALA A 103 20.08 11.20 12.19
CA ALA A 103 18.67 11.25 11.76
C ALA A 103 18.50 10.44 10.49
N ILE A 104 17.41 9.68 10.44
CA ILE A 104 16.95 8.94 9.25
C ILE A 104 15.86 9.78 8.60
N ILE A 105 15.92 9.93 7.30
CA ILE A 105 14.84 10.49 6.48
C ILE A 105 14.53 9.54 5.33
N ASP A 106 13.29 9.45 4.91
CA ASP A 106 12.84 8.69 3.74
C ASP A 106 11.80 9.52 2.96
N PRO A 107 12.23 10.58 2.24
CA PRO A 107 11.36 11.57 1.65
C PRO A 107 10.26 10.96 0.77
N TRP A 108 9.03 11.45 0.93
CA TRP A 108 7.91 11.11 0.07
C TRP A 108 7.86 12.04 -1.13
N CYS A 109 8.77 11.83 -2.06
CA CYS A 109 8.79 12.52 -3.35
C CYS A 109 9.14 11.53 -4.46
N ASP A 110 8.74 11.85 -5.68
CA ASP A 110 9.01 11.04 -6.84
C ASP A 110 10.49 11.15 -7.19
N TYR A 111 11.13 10.00 -7.42
CA TYR A 111 12.49 9.93 -7.92
C TYR A 111 12.50 9.38 -9.35
N LYS A 112 11.93 8.18 -9.57
CA LYS A 112 11.76 7.62 -10.91
C LYS A 112 10.31 7.19 -11.11
N ILE A 113 9.76 7.43 -12.30
CA ILE A 113 8.43 7.00 -12.71
C ILE A 113 8.60 6.03 -13.88
N ASP A 114 7.95 4.86 -13.81
CA ASP A 114 8.00 3.81 -14.85
C ASP A 114 9.43 3.49 -15.32
N PHE A 115 10.37 3.48 -14.37
CA PHE A 115 11.82 3.21 -14.57
C PHE A 115 12.57 4.28 -15.35
N GLN A 116 11.95 5.40 -15.69
CA GLN A 116 12.63 6.51 -16.36
C GLN A 116 13.56 7.26 -15.41
N ASP A 117 14.61 7.87 -15.95
CA ASP A 117 15.51 8.68 -15.14
C ASP A 117 14.81 9.92 -14.59
N PRO A 118 15.19 10.37 -13.37
CA PRO A 118 14.52 11.48 -12.73
C PRO A 118 14.78 12.80 -13.48
N GLN A 119 13.76 13.64 -13.57
CA GLN A 119 13.92 15.01 -14.06
C GLN A 119 14.77 15.86 -13.12
N TYR A 120 14.74 15.56 -11.83
CA TYR A 120 15.53 16.20 -10.78
C TYR A 120 16.13 15.16 -9.84
N ASP A 121 17.47 15.18 -9.69
CA ASP A 121 18.16 14.18 -8.85
C ASP A 121 18.23 14.63 -7.38
N VAL A 122 17.15 14.39 -6.65
CA VAL A 122 17.07 14.61 -5.21
C VAL A 122 18.10 13.76 -4.43
N CYS A 123 18.50 12.60 -4.95
CA CYS A 123 19.53 11.77 -4.29
C CYS A 123 20.90 12.45 -4.35
N ALA A 124 21.26 13.06 -5.49
CA ALA A 124 22.49 13.84 -5.63
C ALA A 124 22.47 15.08 -4.71
N LEU A 125 21.35 15.79 -4.64
CA LEU A 125 21.21 16.91 -3.71
C LEU A 125 21.46 16.49 -2.27
N LEU A 126 20.74 15.48 -1.77
CA LEU A 126 20.89 15.03 -0.39
C LEU A 126 22.33 14.56 -0.09
N THR A 127 22.96 13.87 -1.03
CA THR A 127 24.37 13.45 -0.90
C THR A 127 25.30 14.64 -0.77
N ARG A 128 25.15 15.68 -1.61
CA ARG A 128 25.94 16.93 -1.50
C ARG A 128 25.77 17.62 -0.14
N LEU A 129 24.58 17.52 0.46
CA LEU A 129 24.27 18.09 1.77
C LEU A 129 24.79 17.25 2.94
N GLY A 130 25.44 16.10 2.65
CA GLY A 130 26.07 15.23 3.64
C GLY A 130 25.14 14.16 4.21
N TYR A 131 24.07 13.84 3.54
CA TYR A 131 23.31 12.63 3.82
C TYR A 131 23.95 11.42 3.14
N GLU A 132 23.89 10.26 3.79
CA GLU A 132 24.35 8.99 3.25
C GLU A 132 23.14 8.10 2.93
N ARG A 133 23.02 7.69 1.68
CA ARG A 133 21.97 6.76 1.25
C ARG A 133 22.23 5.37 1.83
N THR A 134 21.21 4.70 2.35
CA THR A 134 21.39 3.32 2.80
C THR A 134 21.41 2.35 1.62
N GLU A 135 22.30 1.38 1.67
CA GLU A 135 22.35 0.24 0.75
C GLU A 135 21.65 -1.00 1.34
N GLY A 136 21.26 -0.93 2.60
CA GLY A 136 20.68 -2.05 3.33
C GLY A 136 19.15 -2.10 3.32
N ARG A 137 18.64 -2.90 4.25
CA ARG A 137 17.19 -3.03 4.46
C ARG A 137 16.60 -1.71 4.96
N ILE A 138 15.71 -1.10 4.20
CA ILE A 138 15.00 0.13 4.52
C ILE A 138 13.80 -0.11 5.45
N MET A 139 13.36 0.96 6.16
CA MET A 139 12.24 0.92 7.10
C MET A 139 10.89 0.94 6.38
N GLN A 140 10.79 1.68 5.30
CA GLN A 140 9.60 1.85 4.50
C GLN A 140 9.86 1.43 3.04
N PRO A 141 8.89 0.88 2.31
CA PRO A 141 9.06 0.58 0.89
C PRO A 141 9.52 1.81 0.11
N ALA A 142 10.59 1.68 -0.68
CA ALA A 142 11.06 2.75 -1.56
C ALA A 142 10.33 2.77 -2.91
N THR A 143 9.39 1.88 -3.13
CA THR A 143 8.59 1.80 -4.36
C THR A 143 7.12 1.82 -4.02
N ASN A 144 6.32 2.32 -4.93
CA ASN A 144 4.88 2.40 -4.82
C ASN A 144 4.24 2.20 -6.19
N TYR A 145 2.97 1.83 -6.20
CA TYR A 145 2.14 1.87 -7.39
C TYR A 145 0.96 2.80 -7.11
N ARG A 146 0.70 3.77 -7.97
CA ARG A 146 -0.35 4.76 -7.75
C ARG A 146 -1.22 4.97 -8.98
N LEU A 147 -2.44 5.39 -8.73
CA LEU A 147 -3.43 5.77 -9.72
C LEU A 147 -3.73 7.26 -9.56
N HIS A 148 -3.72 7.99 -10.66
CA HIS A 148 -4.19 9.37 -10.71
C HIS A 148 -5.69 9.42 -10.92
N ILE A 149 -6.34 10.29 -10.14
CA ILE A 149 -7.77 10.58 -10.18
C ILE A 149 -7.92 12.05 -10.53
N ASP A 150 -8.67 12.36 -11.57
CA ASP A 150 -8.93 13.73 -11.96
C ASP A 150 -10.20 14.24 -11.25
N ALA A 151 -9.98 14.98 -10.18
CA ALA A 151 -11.07 15.54 -9.38
C ALA A 151 -11.83 16.70 -10.09
N SER A 152 -11.42 17.10 -11.30
CA SER A 152 -12.13 18.10 -12.11
C SER A 152 -13.24 17.50 -12.99
N HIS A 153 -13.21 16.19 -13.22
CA HIS A 153 -14.24 15.48 -13.98
C HIS A 153 -15.52 15.27 -13.14
N ASP A 154 -16.63 15.04 -13.84
CA ASP A 154 -17.81 14.47 -13.19
C ASP A 154 -17.49 13.11 -12.57
N ILE A 155 -18.08 12.83 -11.40
CA ILE A 155 -17.78 11.62 -10.62
C ILE A 155 -18.04 10.34 -11.42
N GLU A 156 -19.15 10.26 -12.17
CA GLU A 156 -19.50 9.06 -12.94
C GLU A 156 -18.62 8.92 -14.19
N GLU A 157 -18.24 10.03 -14.82
CA GLU A 157 -17.30 10.03 -15.94
C GLU A 157 -15.92 9.56 -15.48
N GLU A 158 -15.46 10.03 -14.34
CA GLU A 158 -14.17 9.63 -13.79
C GLU A 158 -14.16 8.16 -13.33
N ARG A 159 -15.24 7.69 -12.69
CA ARG A 159 -15.41 6.27 -12.36
C ARG A 159 -15.33 5.40 -13.61
N LYS A 160 -16.02 5.81 -14.68
CA LYS A 160 -16.01 5.09 -15.95
C LYS A 160 -14.60 5.12 -16.58
N ARG A 161 -13.97 6.29 -16.66
CA ARG A 161 -12.61 6.46 -17.24
C ARG A 161 -11.61 5.53 -16.56
N ILE A 162 -11.63 5.53 -15.22
CA ILE A 162 -10.68 4.73 -14.43
C ILE A 162 -10.98 3.24 -14.62
N PHE A 163 -12.25 2.82 -14.54
CA PHE A 163 -12.62 1.40 -14.68
C PHE A 163 -12.29 0.87 -16.07
N ASP A 164 -12.55 1.64 -17.12
CA ASP A 164 -12.23 1.28 -18.51
C ASP A 164 -10.71 1.21 -18.77
N GLY A 165 -9.93 1.94 -18.00
CA GLY A 165 -8.45 1.88 -18.00
C GLY A 165 -7.87 0.63 -17.33
N PHE A 166 -8.66 -0.16 -16.60
CA PHE A 166 -8.20 -1.42 -16.04
C PHE A 166 -7.99 -2.49 -17.12
N ALA A 167 -7.07 -3.42 -16.88
CA ALA A 167 -6.94 -4.59 -17.74
C ALA A 167 -8.28 -5.33 -17.83
N VAL A 168 -8.68 -5.79 -19.03
CA VAL A 168 -9.95 -6.48 -19.28
C VAL A 168 -10.17 -7.66 -18.33
N LYS A 169 -9.08 -8.40 -18.02
CA LYS A 169 -9.17 -9.49 -17.05
C LYS A 169 -9.61 -8.99 -15.67
N LEU A 170 -9.04 -7.89 -15.18
CA LEU A 170 -9.40 -7.33 -13.87
C LEU A 170 -10.84 -6.82 -13.84
N GLN A 171 -11.30 -6.14 -14.91
CA GLN A 171 -12.69 -5.71 -15.03
C GLN A 171 -13.65 -6.89 -14.89
N ASN A 172 -13.36 -7.99 -15.58
CA ASN A 172 -14.16 -9.22 -15.51
C ASN A 172 -14.09 -9.86 -14.13
N ASP A 173 -12.91 -9.95 -13.53
CA ASP A 173 -12.72 -10.51 -12.18
C ASP A 173 -13.51 -9.73 -11.12
N ILE A 174 -13.58 -8.38 -11.23
CA ILE A 174 -14.39 -7.51 -10.35
C ILE A 174 -15.88 -7.82 -10.51
N ARG A 175 -16.40 -7.86 -11.76
CA ARG A 175 -17.81 -8.14 -12.03
C ARG A 175 -18.21 -9.53 -11.55
N ILE A 176 -17.42 -10.54 -11.90
CA ILE A 176 -17.66 -11.93 -11.50
C ILE A 176 -17.64 -12.08 -9.98
N SER A 177 -16.72 -11.40 -9.27
CA SER A 177 -16.70 -11.47 -7.81
C SER A 177 -17.99 -10.92 -7.19
N ALA A 178 -18.55 -9.82 -7.73
CA ALA A 178 -19.82 -9.27 -7.28
C ALA A 178 -21.00 -10.21 -7.59
N GLU A 179 -21.06 -10.78 -8.81
CA GLU A 179 -22.09 -11.75 -9.21
C GLU A 179 -22.05 -13.02 -8.36
N ARG A 180 -20.87 -13.39 -7.85
CA ARG A 180 -20.65 -14.52 -6.96
C ARG A 180 -20.85 -14.18 -5.47
N GLY A 181 -21.49 -13.05 -5.18
CA GLY A 181 -21.92 -12.68 -3.83
C GLY A 181 -20.81 -12.11 -2.93
N VAL A 182 -19.73 -11.59 -3.49
CA VAL A 182 -18.76 -10.81 -2.71
C VAL A 182 -19.32 -9.41 -2.49
N THR A 183 -19.47 -9.04 -1.22
CA THR A 183 -19.91 -7.70 -0.79
C THR A 183 -18.83 -7.04 0.06
N VAL A 184 -18.87 -5.70 0.18
CA VAL A 184 -17.95 -4.94 0.99
C VAL A 184 -18.67 -4.28 2.17
N GLU A 185 -18.10 -4.41 3.35
CA GLU A 185 -18.50 -3.69 4.56
C GLU A 185 -17.37 -2.70 4.92
N LYS A 186 -17.75 -1.50 5.38
CA LYS A 186 -16.80 -0.44 5.75
C LYS A 186 -16.92 -0.13 7.23
N SER A 187 -15.79 0.03 7.92
CA SER A 187 -15.82 0.42 9.32
C SER A 187 -16.32 1.85 9.51
N THR A 188 -16.94 2.07 10.65
CA THR A 188 -17.17 3.38 11.25
C THR A 188 -16.25 3.55 12.47
N LYS A 189 -16.30 4.70 13.14
CA LYS A 189 -15.53 4.88 14.38
C LYS A 189 -16.00 3.95 15.51
N GLU A 190 -17.30 3.67 15.55
CA GLU A 190 -17.94 2.88 16.60
C GLU A 190 -17.58 1.40 16.53
N ASN A 191 -17.41 0.85 15.32
CA ASN A 191 -17.11 -0.57 15.12
C ASN A 191 -15.65 -0.83 14.68
N LEU A 192 -14.77 0.17 14.77
CA LEU A 192 -13.40 0.10 14.27
C LEU A 192 -12.60 -1.06 14.89
N ASP A 193 -12.72 -1.28 16.19
CA ASP A 193 -12.01 -2.36 16.92
C ASP A 193 -12.47 -3.76 16.49
N GLU A 194 -13.76 -3.94 16.19
CA GLU A 194 -14.28 -5.19 15.64
C GLU A 194 -13.64 -5.47 14.26
N PHE A 195 -13.64 -4.46 13.39
CA PHE A 195 -13.05 -4.59 12.05
C PHE A 195 -11.53 -4.84 12.09
N VAL A 196 -10.81 -4.21 13.02
CA VAL A 196 -9.38 -4.51 13.27
C VAL A 196 -9.20 -5.96 13.70
N SER A 197 -10.05 -6.49 14.55
CA SER A 197 -9.98 -7.88 15.03
C SER A 197 -10.20 -8.88 13.89
N ILE A 198 -11.15 -8.60 12.99
CA ILE A 198 -11.41 -9.41 11.79
C ILE A 198 -10.21 -9.33 10.85
N PHE A 199 -9.69 -8.11 10.56
CA PHE A 199 -8.48 -7.93 9.75
C PHE A 199 -7.31 -8.73 10.32
N TYR A 200 -7.10 -8.68 11.64
CA TYR A 200 -5.97 -9.36 12.28
C TYR A 200 -6.07 -10.89 12.13
N ARG A 201 -7.26 -11.47 12.24
CA ARG A 201 -7.48 -12.90 11.97
C ARG A 201 -7.10 -13.27 10.55
N LEU A 202 -7.52 -12.49 9.54
CA LEU A 202 -7.15 -12.69 8.13
C LEU A 202 -5.65 -12.49 7.90
N LEU A 203 -5.02 -11.59 8.65
CA LEU A 203 -3.58 -11.35 8.58
C LEU A 203 -2.79 -12.56 9.06
N LEU A 204 -3.22 -13.22 10.14
CA LEU A 204 -2.60 -14.46 10.63
C LEU A 204 -2.64 -15.57 9.57
N GLU A 205 -3.75 -15.72 8.84
CA GLU A 205 -3.84 -16.67 7.72
C GLU A 205 -2.88 -16.31 6.57
N THR A 206 -2.76 -15.01 6.28
CA THR A 206 -1.85 -14.50 5.23
C THR A 206 -0.39 -14.76 5.61
N ASP A 207 -0.01 -14.49 6.87
CA ASP A 207 1.37 -14.62 7.36
C ASP A 207 1.80 -16.07 7.48
N ALA A 208 0.95 -16.95 7.98
CA ALA A 208 1.20 -18.39 8.05
C ALA A 208 1.63 -18.98 6.71
N LYS A 209 1.18 -18.37 5.59
CA LYS A 209 1.54 -18.77 4.23
C LYS A 209 2.82 -18.11 3.73
N LYS A 210 3.05 -16.84 4.05
CA LYS A 210 4.08 -16.01 3.41
C LYS A 210 5.28 -15.71 4.31
N GLY A 211 5.15 -15.88 5.63
CA GLY A 211 6.23 -15.68 6.59
C GLY A 211 6.77 -14.26 6.65
N PHE A 212 5.92 -13.24 6.49
CA PHE A 212 6.36 -11.84 6.51
C PHE A 212 6.73 -11.33 7.90
N GLY A 213 6.21 -11.96 8.94
CA GLY A 213 6.15 -11.42 10.29
C GLY A 213 5.10 -10.31 10.40
N HIS A 214 4.27 -10.40 11.42
CA HIS A 214 3.21 -9.43 11.71
C HIS A 214 3.43 -8.80 13.09
N ARG A 215 2.78 -7.67 13.34
CA ARG A 215 2.67 -7.06 14.66
C ARG A 215 1.54 -7.75 15.43
N ASN A 216 1.47 -7.54 16.74
CA ASN A 216 0.35 -8.01 17.54
C ASN A 216 -0.94 -7.21 17.27
N LEU A 217 -2.08 -7.72 17.73
CA LEU A 217 -3.39 -7.08 17.56
C LEU A 217 -3.40 -5.65 18.11
N GLU A 218 -2.84 -5.44 19.29
CA GLU A 218 -2.77 -4.13 19.96
C GLU A 218 -2.10 -3.05 19.09
N TYR A 219 -1.08 -3.42 18.34
CA TYR A 219 -0.44 -2.51 17.40
C TYR A 219 -1.42 -1.98 16.34
N TYR A 220 -2.24 -2.86 15.74
CA TYR A 220 -3.22 -2.46 14.72
C TYR A 220 -4.39 -1.69 15.31
N GLN A 221 -4.85 -2.04 16.53
CA GLN A 221 -5.87 -1.30 17.25
C GLN A 221 -5.39 0.13 17.56
N LYS A 222 -4.19 0.26 18.12
CA LYS A 222 -3.59 1.55 18.40
C LYS A 222 -3.36 2.39 17.14
N PHE A 223 -2.92 1.75 16.04
CA PHE A 223 -2.77 2.41 14.75
C PHE A 223 -4.12 2.96 14.25
N ALA A 224 -5.15 2.12 14.21
CA ALA A 224 -6.48 2.50 13.76
C ALA A 224 -7.09 3.61 14.62
N CYS A 225 -7.01 3.47 15.96
CA CYS A 225 -7.50 4.47 16.91
C CYS A 225 -6.81 5.83 16.72
N SER A 226 -5.48 5.85 16.61
CA SER A 226 -4.71 7.09 16.43
C SER A 226 -5.03 7.82 15.12
N LEU A 227 -5.52 7.12 14.11
CA LEU A 227 -5.87 7.65 12.79
C LEU A 227 -7.37 7.53 12.49
N SER A 228 -8.23 7.40 13.50
CA SER A 228 -9.66 7.09 13.35
C SER A 228 -10.45 8.07 12.50
N ASP A 229 -10.00 9.33 12.37
CA ASP A 229 -10.58 10.33 11.48
C ASP A 229 -10.23 10.12 9.99
N TYR A 230 -9.24 9.28 9.72
CA TYR A 230 -8.64 9.12 8.38
C TYR A 230 -8.64 7.67 7.89
N VAL A 231 -8.82 6.71 8.81
CA VAL A 231 -8.81 5.27 8.52
C VAL A 231 -10.22 4.74 8.32
N THR A 232 -10.40 3.96 7.27
CA THR A 232 -11.55 3.07 7.06
C THR A 232 -11.03 1.66 6.78
N ILE A 233 -11.58 0.65 7.45
CA ILE A 233 -11.26 -0.74 7.15
C ILE A 233 -12.35 -1.30 6.24
N TYR A 234 -11.94 -1.84 5.11
CA TYR A 234 -12.80 -2.54 4.16
C TYR A 234 -12.72 -4.03 4.45
N LEU A 235 -13.85 -4.66 4.70
CA LEU A 235 -13.99 -6.10 4.84
C LEU A 235 -14.81 -6.65 3.67
N TYR A 236 -14.25 -7.61 2.96
CA TYR A 236 -14.91 -8.29 1.85
C TYR A 236 -15.53 -9.58 2.38
N LYS A 237 -16.83 -9.62 2.36
CA LYS A 237 -17.66 -10.74 2.83
C LYS A 237 -18.10 -11.59 1.65
N TYR A 238 -18.04 -12.89 1.82
CA TYR A 238 -18.44 -13.86 0.81
C TYR A 238 -19.80 -14.46 1.17
N ASN A 239 -20.72 -14.54 0.20
CA ASN A 239 -22.00 -15.19 0.37
C ASN A 239 -22.00 -16.54 -0.36
N SER A 240 -21.91 -17.62 0.42
CA SER A 240 -21.82 -18.99 -0.10
C SER A 240 -23.06 -19.41 -0.90
N LYS A 241 -24.26 -19.01 -0.49
CA LYS A 241 -25.51 -19.34 -1.17
C LYS A 241 -25.58 -18.73 -2.57
N VAL A 242 -25.19 -17.47 -2.71
CA VAL A 242 -25.13 -16.77 -3.99
C VAL A 242 -24.11 -17.41 -4.92
N ASP A 243 -22.92 -17.72 -4.41
CA ASP A 243 -21.86 -18.36 -5.22
C ASP A 243 -22.24 -19.80 -5.64
N ILE A 244 -22.89 -20.56 -4.76
CA ILE A 244 -23.36 -21.91 -5.10
C ILE A 244 -24.36 -21.82 -6.27
N ALA A 245 -25.37 -20.96 -6.18
CA ALA A 245 -26.36 -20.78 -7.24
C ALA A 245 -25.73 -20.33 -8.57
N TYR A 246 -24.81 -19.36 -8.51
CA TYR A 246 -24.05 -18.91 -9.68
C TYR A 246 -23.22 -20.05 -10.29
N THR A 247 -22.51 -20.80 -9.45
CA THR A 247 -21.61 -21.85 -9.91
C THR A 247 -22.38 -23.04 -10.48
N GLU A 248 -23.53 -23.40 -9.92
CA GLU A 248 -24.42 -24.45 -10.46
C GLU A 248 -24.98 -24.08 -11.84
N LYS A 249 -25.34 -22.80 -12.03
CA LYS A 249 -25.71 -22.29 -13.35
C LYS A 249 -24.59 -22.43 -14.38
N VAL A 250 -23.37 -22.00 -14.02
CA VAL A 250 -22.19 -22.11 -14.88
C VAL A 250 -21.87 -23.59 -15.20
N LEU A 251 -22.01 -24.50 -14.23
CA LEU A 251 -21.84 -25.93 -14.45
C LEU A 251 -22.81 -26.46 -15.51
N GLN A 252 -24.08 -26.06 -15.45
CA GLN A 252 -25.06 -26.48 -16.43
C GLN A 252 -24.72 -25.96 -17.83
N GLU A 253 -24.35 -24.69 -17.94
CA GLU A 253 -23.91 -24.06 -19.21
C GLU A 253 -22.72 -24.78 -19.84
N VAL A 254 -21.73 -25.18 -19.03
CA VAL A 254 -20.54 -25.91 -19.50
C VAL A 254 -20.88 -27.33 -19.91
N ARG A 255 -21.79 -28.01 -19.20
CA ARG A 255 -22.26 -29.34 -19.58
C ARG A 255 -23.00 -29.31 -20.90
N ASP A 256 -23.91 -28.36 -21.09
CA ASP A 256 -24.64 -28.15 -22.34
C ASP A 256 -23.70 -27.83 -23.51
N GLN A 257 -22.60 -27.11 -23.23
CA GLN A 257 -21.58 -26.81 -24.23
C GLN A 257 -20.78 -28.07 -24.62
N ILE A 258 -20.41 -28.91 -23.67
CA ILE A 258 -19.73 -30.18 -23.94
C ILE A 258 -20.64 -31.07 -24.77
N GLN A 259 -21.91 -31.19 -24.41
CA GLN A 259 -22.88 -31.98 -25.14
C GLN A 259 -23.00 -31.50 -26.59
N ARG A 260 -23.10 -30.19 -26.83
CA ARG A 260 -23.12 -29.65 -28.21
C ARG A 260 -21.87 -30.00 -29.00
N TYR A 261 -20.67 -29.98 -28.37
CA TYR A 261 -19.46 -30.42 -29.05
C TYR A 261 -19.47 -31.89 -29.35
N ASP A 262 -19.99 -32.73 -28.45
CA ASP A 262 -20.11 -34.17 -28.65
C ASP A 262 -21.07 -34.49 -29.79
N ASP A 263 -22.25 -33.84 -29.84
CA ASP A 263 -23.25 -34.01 -30.90
C ASP A 263 -22.67 -33.59 -32.26
N GLU A 264 -21.96 -32.43 -32.33
CA GLU A 264 -21.35 -31.97 -33.57
C GLU A 264 -20.20 -32.90 -34.05
N ILE A 265 -19.40 -33.44 -33.14
CA ILE A 265 -18.31 -34.37 -33.48
C ILE A 265 -18.88 -35.70 -33.97
N ALA A 266 -19.99 -36.18 -33.40
CA ALA A 266 -20.62 -37.43 -33.74
C ALA A 266 -21.45 -37.37 -35.05
N ASP A 267 -21.83 -36.15 -35.48
CA ASP A 267 -22.64 -35.96 -36.71
C ASP A 267 -21.85 -36.48 -37.94
N PRO A 268 -22.41 -37.43 -38.71
CA PRO A 268 -21.77 -37.94 -39.93
C PRO A 268 -21.52 -36.90 -41.00
N GLN A 269 -22.27 -35.76 -40.99
CA GLN A 269 -22.07 -34.70 -41.94
C GLN A 269 -20.94 -33.73 -41.53
N THR A 270 -20.40 -33.84 -40.34
CA THR A 270 -19.30 -33.01 -39.88
C THR A 270 -17.98 -33.42 -40.56
N THR A 271 -17.33 -32.48 -41.22
CA THR A 271 -16.04 -32.70 -41.89
C THR A 271 -14.92 -32.94 -40.88
N ASP A 272 -13.89 -33.74 -41.29
CA ASP A 272 -12.75 -34.06 -40.44
C ASP A 272 -12.05 -32.77 -39.94
N LYS A 273 -11.88 -31.77 -40.79
CA LYS A 273 -11.33 -30.46 -40.43
C LYS A 273 -12.15 -29.75 -39.32
N LYS A 274 -13.48 -29.93 -39.32
CA LYS A 274 -14.33 -29.36 -38.25
C LYS A 274 -14.17 -30.17 -36.96
N ARG A 275 -14.09 -31.52 -37.04
CA ARG A 275 -13.82 -32.37 -35.87
C ARG A 275 -12.48 -32.07 -35.21
N GLU A 276 -11.42 -31.90 -35.98
CA GLU A 276 -10.09 -31.52 -35.47
C GLU A 276 -10.13 -30.14 -34.76
N ARG A 277 -10.95 -29.20 -35.19
CA ARG A 277 -11.13 -27.88 -34.55
C ARG A 277 -11.96 -27.96 -33.27
N LEU A 278 -12.94 -28.85 -33.21
CA LEU A 278 -13.84 -29.00 -32.06
C LEU A 278 -13.19 -29.79 -30.90
N ALA A 279 -12.37 -30.78 -31.19
CA ALA A 279 -11.73 -31.61 -30.18
C ALA A 279 -10.96 -30.85 -29.10
N PRO A 280 -10.09 -29.86 -29.43
CA PRO A 280 -9.40 -29.07 -28.39
C PRO A 280 -10.35 -28.16 -27.60
N LYS A 281 -11.43 -27.65 -28.20
CA LYS A 281 -12.45 -26.85 -27.51
C LYS A 281 -13.22 -27.67 -26.50
N ARG A 282 -13.63 -28.90 -26.90
CA ARG A 282 -14.24 -29.88 -25.99
C ARG A 282 -13.32 -30.20 -24.81
N LYS A 283 -12.04 -30.47 -25.09
CA LYS A 283 -11.05 -30.78 -24.04
C LYS A 283 -10.92 -29.61 -23.04
N GLU A 284 -10.94 -28.40 -23.51
CA GLU A 284 -10.88 -27.22 -22.65
C GLU A 284 -12.16 -27.05 -21.81
N ALA A 285 -13.35 -27.29 -22.42
CA ALA A 285 -14.62 -27.27 -21.69
C ALA A 285 -14.68 -28.34 -20.58
N VAL A 286 -14.13 -29.54 -20.82
CA VAL A 286 -14.02 -30.57 -19.78
C VAL A 286 -13.13 -30.14 -18.63
N LYS A 287 -11.98 -29.51 -18.89
CA LYS A 287 -11.13 -28.95 -17.83
C LYS A 287 -11.84 -27.83 -17.04
N GLN A 288 -12.63 -27.00 -17.74
CA GLN A 288 -13.43 -25.96 -17.10
C GLN A 288 -14.52 -26.60 -16.21
N LEU A 289 -15.16 -27.68 -16.63
CA LEU A 289 -16.13 -28.42 -15.83
C LEU A 289 -15.49 -28.90 -14.53
N GLU A 290 -14.38 -29.63 -14.60
CA GLU A 290 -13.66 -30.17 -13.44
C GLU A 290 -13.23 -29.05 -12.46
N ALA A 291 -12.70 -27.94 -13.00
CA ALA A 291 -12.30 -26.81 -12.19
C ALA A 291 -13.48 -26.12 -11.49
N THR A 292 -14.65 -26.08 -12.17
CA THR A 292 -15.87 -25.47 -11.62
C THR A 292 -16.52 -26.38 -10.57
N GLU A 293 -16.48 -27.71 -10.77
CA GLU A 293 -16.95 -28.68 -9.77
C GLU A 293 -16.11 -28.62 -8.48
N LYS A 294 -14.79 -28.54 -8.60
CA LYS A 294 -13.91 -28.34 -7.43
C LYS A 294 -14.25 -27.06 -6.68
N ARG A 295 -14.50 -25.96 -7.40
CA ARG A 295 -14.90 -24.68 -6.79
C ARG A 295 -16.23 -24.81 -6.06
N LEU A 296 -17.23 -25.47 -6.65
CA LEU A 296 -18.52 -25.72 -6.01
C LEU A 296 -18.40 -26.50 -4.69
N GLN A 297 -17.49 -27.48 -4.64
CA GLN A 297 -17.21 -28.19 -3.38
C GLN A 297 -16.64 -27.28 -2.31
N VAL A 298 -15.72 -26.36 -2.66
CA VAL A 298 -15.19 -25.37 -1.72
C VAL A 298 -16.32 -24.44 -1.23
N SER A 299 -17.17 -23.94 -2.14
CA SER A 299 -18.31 -23.07 -1.79
C SER A 299 -19.28 -23.77 -0.83
N LYS A 300 -19.57 -25.06 -1.04
CA LYS A 300 -20.45 -25.87 -0.17
C LYS A 300 -19.87 -26.14 1.22
N GLN A 301 -18.54 -26.04 1.41
CA GLN A 301 -17.90 -26.20 2.71
C GLN A 301 -17.86 -24.91 3.53
N LEU A 302 -18.10 -23.77 2.91
CA LEU A 302 -18.07 -22.45 3.53
C LEU A 302 -19.51 -22.02 3.92
N THR A 303 -19.95 -22.45 5.11
CA THR A 303 -21.35 -22.27 5.54
C THR A 303 -21.66 -20.96 6.23
N ASP A 304 -20.66 -20.21 6.69
CA ASP A 304 -20.83 -19.09 7.62
C ASP A 304 -20.58 -17.72 6.99
N ASP A 305 -20.68 -17.60 5.66
CA ASP A 305 -20.44 -16.36 4.92
C ASP A 305 -19.19 -15.60 5.44
N PRO A 306 -17.98 -16.19 5.26
CA PRO A 306 -16.78 -15.67 5.88
C PRO A 306 -16.29 -14.39 5.24
N TYR A 307 -15.56 -13.58 6.02
CA TYR A 307 -14.72 -12.53 5.46
C TYR A 307 -13.51 -13.16 4.75
N ILE A 308 -13.29 -12.76 3.50
CA ILE A 308 -12.26 -13.35 2.63
C ILE A 308 -11.11 -12.41 2.34
N SER A 309 -11.28 -11.11 2.59
CA SER A 309 -10.23 -10.11 2.45
C SER A 309 -10.52 -8.92 3.34
N ALA A 310 -9.46 -8.19 3.72
CA ALA A 310 -9.55 -6.95 4.46
C ALA A 310 -8.46 -5.97 4.00
N SER A 311 -8.76 -4.67 4.03
CA SER A 311 -7.82 -3.60 3.69
C SER A 311 -7.99 -2.40 4.60
N PHE A 312 -6.86 -1.82 5.06
CA PHE A 312 -6.82 -0.52 5.69
C PHE A 312 -6.69 0.56 4.61
N TYR A 313 -7.72 1.34 4.46
CA TYR A 313 -7.75 2.53 3.63
C TYR A 313 -7.48 3.77 4.50
N ILE A 314 -6.55 4.62 4.08
CA ILE A 314 -6.27 5.90 4.74
C ILE A 314 -6.53 7.00 3.73
N LYS A 315 -7.41 7.97 4.08
CA LYS A 315 -7.63 9.18 3.30
C LYS A 315 -7.16 10.39 4.09
N MET A 316 -6.23 11.15 3.52
CA MET A 316 -5.74 12.39 4.13
C MET A 316 -5.41 13.42 3.06
N GLY A 317 -5.95 14.63 3.21
CA GLY A 317 -5.85 15.67 2.18
C GLY A 317 -6.41 15.15 0.85
N ASN A 318 -5.67 15.34 -0.22
CA ASN A 318 -6.01 14.87 -1.57
C ASN A 318 -5.41 13.51 -1.93
N LYS A 319 -4.93 12.74 -0.94
CA LYS A 319 -4.33 11.40 -1.17
C LYS A 319 -5.07 10.33 -0.40
N ALA A 320 -5.13 9.14 -0.99
CA ALA A 320 -5.60 7.94 -0.33
C ALA A 320 -4.59 6.80 -0.50
N TYR A 321 -4.63 5.85 0.44
CA TYR A 321 -3.66 4.76 0.54
C TYR A 321 -4.38 3.45 0.87
N ASN A 322 -4.07 2.38 0.13
CA ASN A 322 -4.21 1.03 0.62
C ASN A 322 -2.96 0.69 1.44
N PHE A 323 -3.07 0.75 2.77
CA PHE A 323 -1.90 0.71 3.65
C PHE A 323 -1.57 -0.70 4.15
N TYR A 324 -2.56 -1.45 4.61
CA TYR A 324 -2.45 -2.87 4.96
C TYR A 324 -3.50 -3.68 4.22
N GLY A 325 -3.14 -4.89 3.81
CA GLY A 325 -4.06 -5.85 3.21
C GLY A 325 -3.87 -7.24 3.80
N ALA A 326 -4.96 -7.96 3.99
CA ALA A 326 -4.97 -9.34 4.47
C ALA A 326 -6.00 -10.16 3.70
N ASN A 327 -5.69 -11.43 3.41
CA ASN A 327 -6.52 -12.31 2.61
C ASN A 327 -6.66 -13.69 3.24
N ALA A 328 -7.88 -14.20 3.33
CA ALA A 328 -8.14 -15.57 3.71
C ALA A 328 -7.62 -16.56 2.64
N ARG A 329 -7.35 -17.78 3.04
CA ARG A 329 -7.03 -18.87 2.12
C ARG A 329 -8.18 -19.13 1.14
N ALA A 330 -9.41 -19.04 1.61
CA ALA A 330 -10.63 -19.21 0.83
C ALA A 330 -10.69 -18.34 -0.43
N LEU A 331 -10.20 -17.11 -0.39
CA LEU A 331 -10.14 -16.22 -1.56
C LEU A 331 -9.48 -16.90 -2.77
N ARG A 332 -8.34 -17.55 -2.54
CA ARG A 332 -7.61 -18.28 -3.61
C ARG A 332 -8.34 -19.53 -4.04
N ASP A 333 -8.82 -20.32 -3.08
CA ASP A 333 -9.42 -21.63 -3.35
C ASP A 333 -10.74 -21.45 -4.10
N LEU A 334 -11.47 -20.36 -3.86
CA LEU A 334 -12.64 -19.91 -4.61
C LEU A 334 -12.29 -19.22 -5.95
N ARG A 335 -11.03 -18.93 -6.23
CA ARG A 335 -10.59 -18.13 -7.38
C ARG A 335 -11.31 -16.78 -7.48
N LEU A 336 -11.48 -16.12 -6.33
CA LEU A 336 -11.97 -14.74 -6.24
C LEU A 336 -10.79 -13.78 -6.19
N THR A 337 -11.01 -12.53 -6.58
CA THR A 337 -9.99 -11.49 -6.58
C THR A 337 -10.33 -10.44 -5.54
N ALA A 338 -9.44 -10.25 -4.55
CA ALA A 338 -9.47 -9.04 -3.73
C ALA A 338 -9.04 -7.86 -4.61
N ASN A 339 -9.86 -6.85 -4.72
CA ASN A 339 -9.62 -5.73 -5.60
C ASN A 339 -9.66 -4.41 -4.83
N TYR A 340 -9.15 -3.34 -5.47
CA TYR A 340 -9.12 -2.00 -4.88
C TYR A 340 -10.26 -1.11 -5.38
N TRP A 341 -11.18 -1.65 -6.20
CA TRP A 341 -12.20 -0.84 -6.88
C TRP A 341 -13.10 -0.06 -5.92
N ASP A 342 -13.53 -0.67 -4.82
CA ASP A 342 -14.36 0.02 -3.82
C ASP A 342 -13.61 1.19 -3.16
N MET A 343 -12.33 1.02 -2.83
CA MET A 343 -11.49 2.08 -2.28
C MET A 343 -11.20 3.18 -3.32
N ILE A 344 -11.05 2.82 -4.59
CA ILE A 344 -10.85 3.77 -5.68
C ILE A 344 -12.12 4.59 -5.89
N ARG A 345 -13.31 3.97 -5.89
CA ARG A 345 -14.60 4.69 -5.98
C ARG A 345 -14.74 5.70 -4.84
N ASP A 346 -14.49 5.29 -3.60
CA ASP A 346 -14.56 6.18 -2.45
C ASP A 346 -13.49 7.31 -2.52
N SER A 347 -12.37 7.06 -3.18
CA SER A 347 -11.35 8.08 -3.43
C SER A 347 -11.86 9.12 -4.44
N ILE A 348 -12.54 8.69 -5.50
CA ILE A 348 -13.17 9.58 -6.49
C ILE A 348 -14.24 10.44 -5.80
N ASP A 349 -15.16 9.81 -5.05
CA ASP A 349 -16.24 10.48 -4.32
C ASP A 349 -15.71 11.48 -3.27
N GLY A 350 -14.54 11.20 -2.76
CA GLY A 350 -13.87 12.01 -1.75
C GLY A 350 -12.92 13.08 -2.29
N ASN A 351 -12.93 13.39 -3.59
CA ASN A 351 -12.05 14.35 -4.26
C ASN A 351 -10.55 14.07 -4.03
N VAL A 352 -10.18 12.80 -3.99
CA VAL A 352 -8.79 12.39 -3.92
C VAL A 352 -8.17 12.50 -5.32
N THR A 353 -6.95 13.02 -5.40
CA THR A 353 -6.23 13.13 -6.69
C THR A 353 -5.24 11.99 -6.91
N THR A 354 -4.90 11.26 -5.86
CA THR A 354 -3.94 10.15 -5.94
C THR A 354 -4.33 9.01 -5.01
N PHE A 355 -4.58 7.82 -5.58
CA PHE A 355 -4.75 6.59 -4.81
C PHE A 355 -3.48 5.75 -4.85
N ASN A 356 -2.86 5.54 -3.69
CA ASN A 356 -1.64 4.77 -3.53
C ASN A 356 -1.97 3.32 -3.17
N MET A 357 -1.56 2.39 -4.01
CA MET A 357 -1.77 0.95 -3.79
C MET A 357 -0.71 0.31 -2.88
N GLY A 358 0.19 1.12 -2.31
CA GLY A 358 1.28 0.66 -1.43
C GLY A 358 2.49 0.07 -2.17
N GLY A 359 3.49 -0.34 -1.37
CA GLY A 359 4.77 -0.84 -1.87
C GLY A 359 4.65 -2.03 -2.84
N THR A 360 5.61 -2.14 -3.73
CA THR A 360 5.69 -3.19 -4.75
C THR A 360 7.14 -3.69 -4.89
N LEU A 361 7.76 -3.69 -6.07
CA LEU A 361 9.10 -4.23 -6.31
C LEU A 361 10.12 -3.78 -5.24
N LYS A 362 10.99 -4.68 -4.83
CA LYS A 362 12.10 -4.37 -3.91
C LYS A 362 13.29 -3.78 -4.63
N LEU A 363 13.40 -3.99 -5.95
CA LEU A 363 14.51 -3.56 -6.81
C LEU A 363 15.88 -4.04 -6.30
N ASN A 364 15.91 -5.23 -5.72
CA ASN A 364 17.13 -5.87 -5.21
C ASN A 364 17.78 -6.83 -6.20
N THR A 365 17.35 -6.83 -7.45
CA THR A 365 17.86 -7.61 -8.58
C THR A 365 17.79 -6.78 -9.85
N GLU A 366 18.75 -6.95 -10.75
CA GLU A 366 18.77 -6.28 -12.07
C GLU A 366 17.61 -6.75 -12.95
N ASP A 367 17.24 -8.03 -12.87
CA ASP A 367 16.08 -8.57 -13.59
C ASP A 367 14.84 -8.48 -12.69
N ILE A 368 13.98 -7.51 -12.95
CA ILE A 368 12.73 -7.29 -12.19
C ILE A 368 11.81 -8.51 -12.16
N LYS A 369 11.90 -9.43 -13.15
CA LYS A 369 11.11 -10.66 -13.16
C LYS A 369 11.52 -11.64 -12.06
N LYS A 370 12.73 -11.50 -11.54
CA LYS A 370 13.25 -12.29 -10.41
C LYS A 370 12.97 -11.64 -9.06
N ASP A 371 12.41 -10.43 -9.03
CA ASP A 371 12.03 -9.77 -7.78
C ASP A 371 10.91 -10.55 -7.10
N SER A 372 11.05 -10.82 -5.81
CA SER A 372 10.08 -11.57 -5.02
C SER A 372 8.69 -10.92 -4.93
N MET A 373 8.57 -9.67 -5.35
CA MET A 373 7.32 -8.90 -5.38
C MET A 373 6.81 -8.67 -6.82
N TYR A 374 7.40 -9.35 -7.82
CA TYR A 374 7.04 -9.16 -9.22
C TYR A 374 5.57 -9.45 -9.51
N ASP A 375 5.01 -10.52 -8.93
CA ASP A 375 3.59 -10.86 -9.10
C ASP A 375 2.68 -9.77 -8.51
N LEU A 376 3.07 -9.17 -7.38
CA LEU A 376 2.33 -8.05 -6.79
C LEU A 376 2.42 -6.80 -7.68
N TYR A 377 3.57 -6.55 -8.30
CA TYR A 377 3.72 -5.49 -9.30
C TYR A 377 2.78 -5.72 -10.49
N LEU A 378 2.77 -6.93 -11.06
CA LEU A 378 1.89 -7.27 -12.18
C LEU A 378 0.41 -7.13 -11.81
N TYR A 379 0.04 -7.53 -10.59
CA TYR A 379 -1.32 -7.35 -10.09
C TYR A 379 -1.72 -5.87 -10.05
N LYS A 380 -0.87 -5.02 -9.46
CA LYS A 380 -1.15 -3.57 -9.38
C LYS A 380 -1.16 -2.90 -10.75
N LYS A 381 -0.32 -3.34 -11.66
CA LYS A 381 -0.25 -2.83 -13.03
C LYS A 381 -1.57 -2.98 -13.79
N GLN A 382 -2.40 -3.96 -13.44
CA GLN A 382 -3.71 -4.15 -14.06
C GLN A 382 -4.68 -2.98 -13.82
N TYR A 383 -4.41 -2.11 -12.85
CA TYR A 383 -5.22 -0.91 -12.56
C TYR A 383 -4.89 0.31 -13.43
N GLY A 384 -3.93 0.21 -14.38
CA GLY A 384 -3.62 1.29 -15.33
C GLY A 384 -2.93 2.52 -14.70
N GLY A 385 -2.39 2.38 -13.50
CA GLY A 385 -1.62 3.45 -12.84
C GLY A 385 -0.14 3.42 -13.22
N GLU A 386 0.70 4.09 -12.45
CA GLU A 386 2.13 4.21 -12.65
C GLU A 386 2.96 3.61 -11.51
N PHE A 387 4.13 3.07 -11.85
CA PHE A 387 5.13 2.64 -10.89
C PHE A 387 6.00 3.81 -10.48
N VAL A 388 6.13 4.04 -9.17
CA VAL A 388 6.93 5.13 -8.63
C VAL A 388 8.03 4.58 -7.74
N GLN A 389 9.25 5.00 -8.01
CA GLN A 389 10.39 4.81 -7.11
C GLN A 389 10.68 6.11 -6.38
N MET A 390 10.75 6.04 -5.06
CA MET A 390 11.14 7.14 -4.18
C MET A 390 12.66 7.15 -3.98
N PRO A 391 13.25 8.22 -3.47
CA PRO A 391 14.70 8.32 -3.22
C PRO A 391 15.24 7.22 -2.31
N GLY A 392 14.40 6.68 -1.42
CA GLY A 392 14.79 5.72 -0.39
C GLY A 392 15.19 6.39 0.91
N GLU A 393 15.97 5.67 1.71
CA GLU A 393 16.33 6.07 3.07
C GLU A 393 17.74 6.68 3.12
N PHE A 394 17.87 7.80 3.84
CA PHE A 394 19.11 8.53 3.99
C PHE A 394 19.41 8.79 5.46
N PHE A 395 20.70 8.83 5.79
CA PHE A 395 21.22 9.08 7.14
C PHE A 395 21.97 10.42 7.19
N LEU A 396 21.51 11.35 8.01
CA LEU A 396 22.27 12.53 8.38
C LEU A 396 23.04 12.22 9.67
N ILE A 397 24.35 11.97 9.56
CA ILE A 397 25.18 11.47 10.65
C ILE A 397 25.93 12.63 11.30
N ARG A 398 25.64 12.91 12.59
CA ARG A 398 26.35 13.90 13.39
C ARG A 398 27.57 13.32 14.11
N ASP A 399 27.45 12.11 14.66
CA ASP A 399 28.50 11.47 15.45
C ASP A 399 28.82 10.09 14.86
N ARG A 400 29.85 10.03 14.02
CA ARG A 400 30.24 8.82 13.29
C ARG A 400 30.54 7.65 14.20
N LYS A 401 31.31 7.87 15.30
CA LYS A 401 31.69 6.78 16.21
C LYS A 401 30.49 6.16 16.89
N LYS A 402 29.54 7.00 17.35
CA LYS A 402 28.28 6.52 17.94
C LYS A 402 27.35 5.88 16.92
N TYR A 403 27.28 6.41 15.70
CA TYR A 403 26.54 5.78 14.61
C TYR A 403 27.05 4.36 14.33
N GLU A 404 28.37 4.18 14.16
CA GLU A 404 28.98 2.85 13.97
C GLU A 404 28.59 1.88 15.09
N PHE A 405 28.61 2.35 16.34
CA PHE A 405 28.25 1.52 17.48
C PHE A 405 26.76 1.20 17.54
N PHE A 406 25.89 2.21 17.57
CA PHE A 406 24.46 2.00 17.81
C PHE A 406 23.71 1.50 16.58
N HIS A 407 24.13 1.89 15.38
CA HIS A 407 23.48 1.45 14.15
C HIS A 407 24.09 0.15 13.63
N LYS A 408 25.38 0.13 13.33
CA LYS A 408 26.02 -1.03 12.68
C LYS A 408 26.24 -2.21 13.62
N LYS A 409 26.77 -1.99 14.86
CA LYS A 409 27.02 -3.09 15.79
C LYS A 409 25.75 -3.56 16.52
N LEU A 410 24.99 -2.64 17.13
CA LEU A 410 23.85 -2.99 17.96
C LEU A 410 22.53 -3.07 17.20
N ASN A 411 22.43 -2.46 16.02
CA ASN A 411 21.18 -2.30 15.28
C ASN A 411 20.02 -1.77 16.16
N TYR A 412 20.37 -0.85 17.08
CA TYR A 412 19.55 -0.42 18.21
C TYR A 412 18.18 0.07 17.75
N PHE A 413 18.14 0.97 16.75
CA PHE A 413 16.89 1.54 16.26
C PHE A 413 15.91 0.45 15.79
N ARG A 414 16.38 -0.50 14.98
CA ARG A 414 15.53 -1.58 14.46
C ARG A 414 15.06 -2.51 15.56
N ARG A 415 15.93 -2.87 16.50
CA ARG A 415 15.55 -3.71 17.63
C ARG A 415 14.43 -3.06 18.44
N MET A 416 14.55 -1.78 18.76
CA MET A 416 13.53 -1.06 19.52
C MET A 416 12.22 -0.86 18.76
N VAL A 417 12.27 -0.70 17.43
CA VAL A 417 11.05 -0.43 16.62
C VAL A 417 10.31 -1.70 16.23
N TYR A 418 11.00 -2.84 16.08
CA TYR A 418 10.38 -4.08 15.60
C TYR A 418 10.10 -5.12 16.70
N HIS A 419 10.66 -4.97 17.89
CA HIS A 419 10.47 -5.91 19.00
C HIS A 419 9.49 -5.42 20.07
N PHE A 420 8.82 -4.28 19.83
CA PHE A 420 7.74 -3.76 20.68
C PHE A 420 6.43 -3.67 19.92
#